data_638517d6ecc392112c266b7da0981040
#
_entry.id   638517d6ecc392112c266b7da0981040
#
_cell.length_a   1.000
_cell.length_b   1.000
_cell.length_c   1.000
_cell.angle_alpha   90.00
_cell.angle_beta   90.00
_cell.angle_gamma   90.00
#
_symmetry.space_group_name_H-M   'P 1'
#
loop_
_entity.id
_entity.type
_entity.pdbx_description
1 polymer ?
#
loop_
_entity_poly.entity_id
_entity_poly.type
_entity_poly.pdbx_seq_one_letter_code
_entity_poly.pdbx_strand_id
1 'polypeptide(L)'
;MQNVDLLFLLLGAVLVLAMHAGFAFLELGTVRHKNQVNALSKILTDFAISAIAYFLVGYYIAYGQHFFHDAHTLAADHGYNLMRCFFLLTFAAAIPAIISGGIAERANMRAQALATLFLVALIYPFFEGMIWNGNLGFQDWLAHTFGASFHDFAGSVVVHAMGGWIALAAVILLGARHGRYKNDGRITAHPPSSIPFLALGSWILIVGWFGFNVMSAQRLDAISGLVAINSLMAMVGGTIAAKIAGKDDPGFLHNGPLAGLVAICAGSDVVHPLGALFIGISAGIIFVRLFTYTQNKLKI
;
A
#
# COMPACT_ATOMS: atom_id res chain seq x y z
N MET A 1 -18.25 22.83 1.44
CA MET A 1 -16.86 22.37 1.63
C MET A 1 -15.91 23.53 1.39
N GLN A 2 -14.86 23.65 2.17
CA GLN A 2 -13.93 24.75 2.02
C GLN A 2 -12.92 24.44 0.91
N ASN A 3 -12.45 25.45 0.18
CA ASN A 3 -11.39 25.29 -0.84
C ASN A 3 -10.11 24.61 -0.29
N VAL A 4 -9.89 24.75 1.03
CA VAL A 4 -8.78 24.10 1.74
C VAL A 4 -8.92 22.58 1.74
N ASP A 5 -10.14 22.04 1.87
CA ASP A 5 -10.35 20.57 1.86
C ASP A 5 -10.07 19.98 0.48
N LEU A 6 -10.40 20.69 -0.59
CA LEU A 6 -10.06 20.27 -1.95
C LEU A 6 -8.55 20.26 -2.19
N LEU A 7 -7.86 21.31 -1.73
CA LEU A 7 -6.39 21.37 -1.81
C LEU A 7 -5.76 20.23 -0.99
N PHE A 8 -6.32 19.95 0.19
CA PHE A 8 -5.87 18.86 1.05
C PHE A 8 -6.00 17.51 0.35
N LEU A 9 -7.16 17.23 -0.27
CA LEU A 9 -7.36 16.01 -1.08
C LEU A 9 -6.42 15.93 -2.29
N LEU A 10 -6.24 17.04 -3.01
CA LEU A 10 -5.32 17.10 -4.15
C LEU A 10 -3.90 16.78 -3.75
N LEU A 11 -3.41 17.41 -2.68
CA LEU A 11 -2.07 17.11 -2.15
C LEU A 11 -1.94 15.65 -1.72
N GLY A 12 -2.98 15.10 -1.08
CA GLY A 12 -3.03 13.68 -0.74
C GLY A 12 -2.91 12.79 -1.97
N ALA A 13 -3.74 13.04 -2.99
CA ALA A 13 -3.72 12.28 -4.23
C ALA A 13 -2.35 12.34 -4.94
N VAL A 14 -1.74 13.52 -5.01
CA VAL A 14 -0.42 13.71 -5.63
C VAL A 14 0.69 13.01 -4.83
N LEU A 15 0.65 13.08 -3.50
CA LEU A 15 1.63 12.39 -2.64
C LEU A 15 1.52 10.87 -2.76
N VAL A 16 0.29 10.34 -2.78
CA VAL A 16 0.08 8.88 -2.97
C VAL A 16 0.39 8.46 -4.41
N LEU A 17 0.12 9.30 -5.41
CA LEU A 17 0.60 9.07 -6.78
C LEU A 17 2.13 8.96 -6.81
N ALA A 18 2.84 9.84 -6.12
CA ALA A 18 4.31 9.78 -6.02
C ALA A 18 4.80 8.47 -5.38
N MET A 19 4.01 7.83 -4.49
CA MET A 19 4.37 6.51 -3.93
C MET A 19 4.54 5.45 -5.01
N HIS A 20 3.87 5.55 -6.16
CA HIS A 20 4.05 4.58 -7.26
C HIS A 20 5.46 4.67 -7.86
N ALA A 21 6.05 5.87 -7.95
CA ALA A 21 7.46 5.99 -8.26
C ALA A 21 8.33 5.36 -7.15
N GLY A 22 7.95 5.53 -5.88
CA GLY A 22 8.58 4.88 -4.75
C GLY A 22 8.60 3.36 -4.86
N PHE A 23 7.45 2.74 -5.16
CA PHE A 23 7.35 1.29 -5.40
C PHE A 23 8.24 0.85 -6.58
N ALA A 24 8.23 1.61 -7.67
CA ALA A 24 9.03 1.31 -8.86
C ALA A 24 10.54 1.29 -8.55
N PHE A 25 11.05 2.29 -7.83
CA PHE A 25 12.46 2.36 -7.46
C PHE A 25 12.83 1.36 -6.36
N LEU A 26 11.94 1.10 -5.39
CA LEU A 26 12.15 0.09 -4.36
C LEU A 26 12.27 -1.31 -4.99
N GLU A 27 11.35 -1.66 -5.92
CA GLU A 27 11.39 -2.92 -6.63
C GLU A 27 12.61 -3.00 -7.56
N LEU A 28 12.92 -1.94 -8.32
CA LEU A 28 14.10 -1.86 -9.16
C LEU A 28 15.38 -2.15 -8.38
N GLY A 29 15.53 -1.52 -7.21
CA GLY A 29 16.70 -1.73 -6.35
C GLY A 29 16.79 -3.15 -5.79
N THR A 30 15.66 -3.81 -5.59
CA THR A 30 15.54 -5.15 -4.97
C THR A 30 15.78 -6.28 -5.96
N VAL A 31 15.25 -6.21 -7.19
CA VAL A 31 15.36 -7.27 -8.20
C VAL A 31 16.77 -7.38 -8.76
N ARG A 32 17.09 -8.51 -9.41
CA ARG A 32 18.37 -8.67 -10.12
C ARG A 32 18.49 -7.67 -11.27
N HIS A 33 19.70 -7.22 -11.56
CA HIS A 33 19.99 -6.17 -12.55
C HIS A 33 19.27 -6.38 -13.90
N LYS A 34 19.23 -7.61 -14.41
CA LYS A 34 18.55 -7.96 -15.66
C LYS A 34 17.04 -7.73 -15.66
N ASN A 35 16.42 -7.56 -14.49
CA ASN A 35 14.97 -7.42 -14.32
C ASN A 35 14.56 -5.98 -13.95
N GLN A 36 15.51 -5.05 -13.84
CA GLN A 36 15.25 -3.66 -13.42
C GLN A 36 14.26 -2.93 -14.34
N VAL A 37 14.47 -3.04 -15.66
CA VAL A 37 13.56 -2.44 -16.65
C VAL A 37 12.14 -3.01 -16.54
N ASN A 38 12.04 -4.34 -16.34
CA ASN A 38 10.74 -4.98 -16.16
C ASN A 38 10.03 -4.50 -14.89
N ALA A 39 10.74 -4.28 -13.78
CA ALA A 39 10.18 -3.75 -12.55
C ALA A 39 9.57 -2.36 -12.76
N LEU A 40 10.29 -1.44 -13.39
CA LEU A 40 9.79 -0.10 -13.71
C LEU A 40 8.56 -0.15 -14.61
N SER A 41 8.61 -0.95 -15.69
CA SER A 41 7.52 -1.07 -16.66
C SER A 41 6.26 -1.67 -16.05
N LYS A 42 6.40 -2.66 -15.14
CA LYS A 42 5.28 -3.28 -14.44
C LYS A 42 4.51 -2.28 -13.60
N ILE A 43 5.18 -1.55 -12.71
CA ILE A 43 4.53 -0.61 -11.80
C ILE A 43 3.77 0.46 -12.57
N LEU A 44 4.36 1.01 -13.63
CA LEU A 44 3.68 2.00 -14.47
C LEU A 44 2.46 1.42 -15.21
N THR A 45 2.59 0.18 -15.72
CA THR A 45 1.49 -0.53 -16.41
C THR A 45 0.36 -0.84 -15.42
N ASP A 46 0.67 -1.36 -14.26
CA ASP A 46 -0.31 -1.67 -13.22
C ASP A 46 -1.03 -0.41 -12.75
N PHE A 47 -0.32 0.71 -12.60
CA PHE A 47 -0.94 2.00 -12.28
C PHE A 47 -1.93 2.44 -13.37
N ALA A 48 -1.54 2.40 -14.65
CA ALA A 48 -2.40 2.82 -15.75
C ALA A 48 -3.66 1.95 -15.86
N ILE A 49 -3.53 0.63 -15.72
CA ILE A 49 -4.66 -0.31 -15.71
C ILE A 49 -5.57 -0.04 -14.50
N SER A 50 -4.98 0.14 -13.32
CA SER A 50 -5.72 0.45 -12.10
C SER A 50 -6.51 1.74 -12.23
N ALA A 51 -5.90 2.79 -12.78
CA ALA A 51 -6.55 4.07 -12.98
C ALA A 51 -7.81 3.93 -13.87
N ILE A 52 -7.70 3.24 -14.98
CA ILE A 52 -8.82 3.00 -15.90
C ILE A 52 -9.89 2.11 -15.23
N ALA A 53 -9.48 1.01 -14.62
CA ALA A 53 -10.38 0.04 -14.01
C ALA A 53 -11.19 0.65 -12.86
N TYR A 54 -10.52 1.40 -11.98
CA TYR A 54 -11.17 2.03 -10.84
C TYR A 54 -12.08 3.18 -11.26
N PHE A 55 -11.64 4.03 -12.19
CA PHE A 55 -12.44 5.15 -12.68
C PHE A 55 -13.71 4.69 -13.40
N LEU A 56 -13.63 3.66 -14.25
CA LEU A 56 -14.76 3.19 -15.04
C LEU A 56 -15.73 2.31 -14.26
N VAL A 57 -15.23 1.49 -13.33
CA VAL A 57 -16.01 0.44 -12.68
C VAL A 57 -15.87 0.47 -11.16
N GLY A 58 -14.65 0.51 -10.64
CA GLY A 58 -14.38 0.32 -9.22
C GLY A 58 -15.05 1.37 -8.34
N TYR A 59 -14.94 2.64 -8.69
CA TYR A 59 -15.54 3.71 -7.90
C TYR A 59 -17.07 3.57 -7.80
N TYR A 60 -17.72 3.12 -8.88
CA TYR A 60 -19.15 2.84 -8.87
C TYR A 60 -19.49 1.68 -7.93
N ILE A 61 -18.72 0.61 -7.92
CA ILE A 61 -18.94 -0.51 -6.99
C ILE A 61 -18.79 -0.08 -5.54
N ALA A 62 -17.76 0.73 -5.24
CA ALA A 62 -17.48 1.16 -3.87
C ALA A 62 -18.48 2.23 -3.36
N TYR A 63 -18.83 3.21 -4.19
CA TYR A 63 -19.55 4.42 -3.77
C TYR A 63 -20.86 4.71 -4.51
N GLY A 64 -21.25 3.88 -5.49
CA GLY A 64 -22.46 4.06 -6.28
C GLY A 64 -22.43 5.26 -7.24
N GLN A 65 -21.25 5.84 -7.49
CA GLN A 65 -21.08 7.02 -8.33
C GLN A 65 -20.26 6.70 -9.57
N HIS A 66 -20.69 7.21 -10.72
CA HIS A 66 -19.98 7.10 -11.99
C HIS A 66 -19.72 8.49 -12.61
N PHE A 67 -18.82 8.54 -13.57
CA PHE A 67 -18.39 9.79 -14.20
C PHE A 67 -18.78 9.89 -15.68
N PHE A 68 -19.83 9.16 -16.10
CA PHE A 68 -20.36 9.23 -17.46
C PHE A 68 -21.34 10.40 -17.62
N HIS A 69 -20.86 11.60 -17.31
CA HIS A 69 -21.58 12.86 -17.41
C HIS A 69 -20.78 13.85 -18.26
N ASP A 70 -21.42 14.94 -18.69
CA ASP A 70 -20.71 16.02 -19.35
C ASP A 70 -19.74 16.76 -18.42
N ALA A 71 -18.75 17.42 -18.98
CA ALA A 71 -17.70 18.08 -18.23
C ALA A 71 -18.20 19.16 -17.26
N HIS A 72 -19.28 19.86 -17.59
CA HIS A 72 -19.86 20.89 -16.74
C HIS A 72 -20.49 20.26 -15.48
N THR A 73 -21.24 19.18 -15.64
CA THR A 73 -21.80 18.41 -14.51
C THR A 73 -20.69 17.84 -13.62
N LEU A 74 -19.62 17.31 -14.21
CA LEU A 74 -18.48 16.78 -13.45
C LEU A 74 -17.71 17.86 -12.69
N ALA A 75 -17.71 19.10 -13.18
CA ALA A 75 -17.06 20.23 -12.51
C ALA A 75 -17.93 20.87 -11.41
N ALA A 76 -19.19 20.45 -11.26
CA ALA A 76 -20.06 20.95 -10.18
C ALA A 76 -19.45 20.66 -8.80
N ASP A 77 -19.86 21.41 -7.78
CA ASP A 77 -19.35 21.33 -6.40
C ASP A 77 -17.81 21.40 -6.32
N HIS A 78 -17.23 22.25 -7.14
CA HIS A 78 -15.77 22.42 -7.28
C HIS A 78 -15.03 21.12 -7.68
N GLY A 79 -15.74 20.16 -8.29
CA GLY A 79 -15.15 18.87 -8.72
C GLY A 79 -14.79 17.94 -7.57
N TYR A 80 -15.43 18.08 -6.41
CA TYR A 80 -15.11 17.30 -5.20
C TYR A 80 -15.13 15.80 -5.46
N ASN A 81 -16.16 15.27 -6.13
CA ASN A 81 -16.28 13.84 -6.39
C ASN A 81 -15.16 13.33 -7.30
N LEU A 82 -14.71 14.12 -8.27
CA LEU A 82 -13.55 13.79 -9.10
C LEU A 82 -12.25 13.79 -8.27
N MET A 83 -12.09 14.78 -7.38
CA MET A 83 -10.93 14.87 -6.51
C MET A 83 -10.87 13.70 -5.52
N ARG A 84 -12.01 13.35 -4.92
CA ARG A 84 -12.13 12.18 -4.05
C ARG A 84 -11.86 10.87 -4.80
N CYS A 85 -12.40 10.74 -6.01
CA CYS A 85 -12.09 9.60 -6.87
C CYS A 85 -10.60 9.52 -7.17
N PHE A 86 -9.94 10.62 -7.53
CA PHE A 86 -8.50 10.63 -7.78
C PHE A 86 -7.72 10.17 -6.55
N PHE A 87 -8.05 10.67 -5.36
CA PHE A 87 -7.41 10.26 -4.11
C PHE A 87 -7.56 8.75 -3.87
N LEU A 88 -8.80 8.22 -3.91
CA LEU A 88 -9.07 6.80 -3.66
C LEU A 88 -8.56 5.87 -4.76
N LEU A 89 -8.51 6.35 -6.02
CA LEU A 89 -7.88 5.63 -7.13
C LEU A 89 -6.40 5.35 -6.86
N THR A 90 -5.69 6.29 -6.26
CA THR A 90 -4.27 6.07 -5.92
C THR A 90 -4.09 4.99 -4.84
N PHE A 91 -5.06 4.83 -3.93
CA PHE A 91 -5.10 3.72 -2.98
C PHE A 91 -5.36 2.37 -3.66
N ALA A 92 -6.36 2.34 -4.54
CA ALA A 92 -6.67 1.16 -5.34
C ALA A 92 -5.45 0.68 -6.14
N ALA A 93 -4.72 1.60 -6.75
CA ALA A 93 -3.52 1.32 -7.53
C ALA A 93 -2.31 0.88 -6.68
N ALA A 94 -2.28 1.23 -5.39
CA ALA A 94 -1.20 0.79 -4.49
C ALA A 94 -1.22 -0.73 -4.25
N ILE A 95 -2.39 -1.39 -4.31
CA ILE A 95 -2.52 -2.83 -4.07
C ILE A 95 -1.75 -3.66 -5.11
N PRO A 96 -1.93 -3.49 -6.43
CA PRO A 96 -1.11 -4.17 -7.42
C PRO A 96 0.39 -3.88 -7.28
N ALA A 97 0.77 -2.66 -6.85
CA ALA A 97 2.17 -2.32 -6.60
C ALA A 97 2.76 -3.12 -5.41
N ILE A 98 1.99 -3.31 -4.33
CA ILE A 98 2.36 -4.18 -3.20
C ILE A 98 2.51 -5.63 -3.67
N ILE A 99 1.53 -6.14 -4.42
CA ILE A 99 1.56 -7.51 -4.97
C ILE A 99 2.78 -7.68 -5.88
N SER A 100 3.09 -6.69 -6.73
CA SER A 100 4.24 -6.70 -7.63
C SER A 100 5.54 -6.98 -6.91
N GLY A 101 5.78 -6.33 -5.76
CA GLY A 101 6.96 -6.59 -4.92
C GLY A 101 7.06 -8.04 -4.43
N GLY A 102 5.93 -8.64 -4.04
CA GLY A 102 5.85 -10.04 -3.60
C GLY A 102 6.15 -11.04 -4.73
N ILE A 103 5.58 -10.82 -5.91
CA ILE A 103 5.73 -11.70 -7.07
C ILE A 103 6.86 -11.29 -8.02
N ALA A 104 7.70 -10.34 -7.62
CA ALA A 104 8.84 -9.87 -8.40
C ALA A 104 9.74 -11.05 -8.85
N GLU A 105 10.13 -11.04 -10.14
CA GLU A 105 10.91 -12.10 -10.79
C GLU A 105 10.21 -13.48 -10.88
N ARG A 106 8.91 -13.56 -10.62
CA ARG A 106 8.12 -14.81 -10.64
C ARG A 106 6.99 -14.78 -11.65
N ALA A 107 6.29 -13.65 -11.76
CA ALA A 107 5.11 -13.51 -12.58
C ALA A 107 5.42 -13.00 -13.99
N ASN A 108 4.58 -13.43 -14.95
CA ASN A 108 4.53 -12.86 -16.28
C ASN A 108 3.79 -11.51 -16.24
N MET A 109 4.32 -10.49 -16.90
CA MET A 109 3.76 -9.15 -16.94
C MET A 109 2.30 -9.11 -17.45
N ARG A 110 1.95 -9.90 -18.48
CA ARG A 110 0.58 -9.93 -19.03
C ARG A 110 -0.41 -10.55 -18.05
N ALA A 111 -0.02 -11.61 -17.35
CA ALA A 111 -0.85 -12.26 -16.34
C ALA A 111 -1.07 -11.33 -15.15
N GLN A 112 -0.03 -10.60 -14.72
CA GLN A 112 -0.14 -9.60 -13.66
C GLN A 112 -1.08 -8.46 -14.08
N ALA A 113 -0.94 -7.91 -15.28
CA ALA A 113 -1.79 -6.85 -15.81
C ALA A 113 -3.29 -7.26 -15.83
N LEU A 114 -3.57 -8.50 -16.24
CA LEU A 114 -4.94 -9.04 -16.22
C LEU A 114 -5.46 -9.20 -14.77
N ALA A 115 -4.65 -9.70 -13.86
CA ALA A 115 -5.01 -9.81 -12.45
C ALA A 115 -5.26 -8.42 -11.82
N THR A 116 -4.43 -7.43 -12.15
CA THR A 116 -4.61 -6.02 -11.73
C THR A 116 -5.97 -5.49 -12.19
N LEU A 117 -6.36 -5.73 -13.45
CA LEU A 117 -7.65 -5.30 -13.98
C LEU A 117 -8.81 -5.83 -13.13
N PHE A 118 -8.87 -7.15 -12.89
CA PHE A 118 -9.96 -7.76 -12.10
C PHE A 118 -9.92 -7.34 -10.64
N LEU A 119 -8.74 -7.25 -10.06
CA LEU A 119 -8.56 -6.85 -8.67
C LEU A 119 -9.09 -5.44 -8.42
N VAL A 120 -8.71 -4.50 -9.26
CA VAL A 120 -9.03 -3.07 -9.08
C VAL A 120 -10.41 -2.71 -9.63
N ALA A 121 -10.92 -3.44 -10.63
CA ALA A 121 -12.28 -3.22 -11.10
C ALA A 121 -13.35 -3.78 -10.13
N LEU A 122 -13.09 -4.91 -9.47
CA LEU A 122 -14.14 -5.67 -8.77
C LEU A 122 -13.80 -5.97 -7.30
N ILE A 123 -12.69 -6.64 -7.03
CA ILE A 123 -12.43 -7.25 -5.72
C ILE A 123 -12.15 -6.17 -4.67
N TYR A 124 -11.21 -5.28 -4.96
CA TYR A 124 -10.86 -4.20 -4.04
C TYR A 124 -12.02 -3.24 -3.79
N PRO A 125 -12.71 -2.70 -4.83
CA PRO A 125 -13.81 -1.77 -4.61
C PRO A 125 -14.98 -2.37 -3.84
N PHE A 126 -15.25 -3.67 -4.00
CA PHE A 126 -16.23 -4.37 -3.20
C PHE A 126 -15.86 -4.34 -1.71
N PHE A 127 -14.62 -4.67 -1.37
CA PHE A 127 -14.13 -4.67 0.01
C PHE A 127 -14.03 -3.23 0.57
N GLU A 128 -13.51 -2.29 -0.23
CA GLU A 128 -13.46 -0.87 0.11
C GLU A 128 -14.84 -0.33 0.48
N GLY A 129 -15.84 -0.60 -0.36
CA GLY A 129 -17.22 -0.17 -0.13
C GLY A 129 -17.83 -0.78 1.12
N MET A 130 -17.53 -2.03 1.44
CA MET A 130 -17.99 -2.67 2.69
C MET A 130 -17.43 -1.98 3.93
N ILE A 131 -16.15 -1.59 3.90
CA ILE A 131 -15.47 -1.04 5.07
C ILE A 131 -15.65 0.48 5.18
N TRP A 132 -15.45 1.23 4.11
CA TRP A 132 -15.42 2.69 4.15
C TRP A 132 -16.71 3.37 3.70
N ASN A 133 -17.62 2.65 3.04
CA ASN A 133 -18.93 3.18 2.62
C ASN A 133 -20.15 2.47 3.27
N GLY A 134 -19.92 1.48 4.12
CA GLY A 134 -21.00 0.75 4.80
C GLY A 134 -21.84 -0.14 3.89
N ASN A 135 -21.38 -0.45 2.67
CA ASN A 135 -22.11 -1.29 1.73
C ASN A 135 -22.46 -2.64 2.36
N LEU A 136 -23.60 -3.19 1.97
CA LEU A 136 -24.16 -4.47 2.45
C LEU A 136 -24.49 -4.49 3.94
N GLY A 137 -24.50 -3.38 4.66
CA GLY A 137 -24.75 -3.33 6.09
C GLY A 137 -23.72 -4.09 6.95
N PHE A 138 -22.53 -4.36 6.40
CA PHE A 138 -21.49 -5.13 7.09
C PHE A 138 -21.03 -4.46 8.38
N GLN A 139 -20.83 -3.15 8.35
CA GLN A 139 -20.42 -2.37 9.53
C GLN A 139 -21.51 -2.35 10.61
N ASP A 140 -22.78 -2.27 10.21
CA ASP A 140 -23.90 -2.31 11.13
C ASP A 140 -24.04 -3.70 11.76
N TRP A 141 -23.86 -4.76 10.96
CA TRP A 141 -23.85 -6.12 11.46
C TRP A 141 -22.73 -6.35 12.49
N LEU A 142 -21.52 -5.84 12.24
CA LEU A 142 -20.43 -5.91 13.22
C LEU A 142 -20.75 -5.15 14.50
N ALA A 143 -21.28 -3.93 14.38
CA ALA A 143 -21.65 -3.10 15.54
C ALA A 143 -22.73 -3.78 16.39
N HIS A 144 -23.75 -4.37 15.76
CA HIS A 144 -24.80 -5.13 16.46
C HIS A 144 -24.29 -6.41 17.09
N THR A 145 -23.38 -7.14 16.43
CA THR A 145 -22.95 -8.46 16.89
C THR A 145 -21.84 -8.36 17.94
N PHE A 146 -20.90 -7.42 17.77
CA PHE A 146 -19.67 -7.31 18.59
C PHE A 146 -19.58 -6.03 19.39
N GLY A 147 -20.56 -5.12 19.29
CA GLY A 147 -20.59 -3.85 19.99
C GLY A 147 -19.70 -2.75 19.39
N ALA A 148 -19.05 -3.01 18.25
CA ALA A 148 -18.22 -2.02 17.55
C ALA A 148 -18.12 -2.33 16.06
N SER A 149 -18.06 -1.28 15.23
CA SER A 149 -17.72 -1.38 13.81
C SER A 149 -16.23 -1.65 13.61
N PHE A 150 -15.86 -2.21 12.47
CA PHE A 150 -14.46 -2.38 12.10
C PHE A 150 -13.85 -1.02 11.73
N HIS A 151 -12.74 -0.67 12.38
CA HIS A 151 -12.02 0.57 12.15
C HIS A 151 -10.71 0.34 11.41
N ASP A 152 -10.58 0.96 10.24
CA ASP A 152 -9.35 1.00 9.45
C ASP A 152 -9.23 2.38 8.79
N PHE A 153 -8.60 3.32 9.50
CA PHE A 153 -8.59 4.73 9.13
C PHE A 153 -7.99 5.00 7.75
N ALA A 154 -6.81 4.43 7.49
CA ALA A 154 -6.08 4.67 6.25
C ALA A 154 -5.71 3.39 5.48
N GLY A 155 -6.19 2.21 5.87
CA GLY A 155 -6.05 1.01 5.04
C GLY A 155 -4.93 0.04 5.40
N SER A 156 -4.59 -0.14 6.70
CA SER A 156 -3.72 -1.27 7.09
C SER A 156 -4.26 -2.59 6.56
N VAL A 157 -5.58 -2.79 6.63
CA VAL A 157 -6.23 -4.01 6.17
C VAL A 157 -6.78 -3.83 4.75
N VAL A 158 -7.56 -2.77 4.51
CA VAL A 158 -8.24 -2.54 3.24
C VAL A 158 -7.28 -2.47 2.06
N VAL A 159 -6.07 -1.94 2.27
CA VAL A 159 -5.05 -1.80 1.22
C VAL A 159 -3.88 -2.77 1.46
N HIS A 160 -3.16 -2.61 2.59
CA HIS A 160 -1.88 -3.29 2.76
C HIS A 160 -2.01 -4.78 3.05
N ALA A 161 -2.90 -5.18 3.97
CA ALA A 161 -3.11 -6.60 4.24
C ALA A 161 -3.74 -7.31 3.04
N MET A 162 -4.69 -6.67 2.35
CA MET A 162 -5.26 -7.20 1.12
C MET A 162 -4.19 -7.49 0.07
N GLY A 163 -3.34 -6.49 -0.24
CA GLY A 163 -2.21 -6.68 -1.14
C GLY A 163 -1.24 -7.76 -0.67
N GLY A 164 -0.90 -7.78 0.61
CA GLY A 164 0.00 -8.75 1.21
C GLY A 164 -0.50 -10.19 1.16
N TRP A 165 -1.78 -10.43 1.49
CA TRP A 165 -2.39 -11.78 1.46
C TRP A 165 -2.55 -12.30 0.03
N ILE A 166 -2.94 -11.44 -0.93
CA ILE A 166 -3.01 -11.82 -2.34
C ILE A 166 -1.60 -12.13 -2.86
N ALA A 167 -0.60 -11.31 -2.51
CA ALA A 167 0.79 -11.57 -2.86
C ALA A 167 1.29 -12.91 -2.28
N LEU A 168 0.96 -13.22 -1.04
CA LEU A 168 1.34 -14.50 -0.40
C LEU A 168 0.73 -15.69 -1.14
N ALA A 169 -0.57 -15.63 -1.44
CA ALA A 169 -1.24 -16.67 -2.22
C ALA A 169 -0.60 -16.85 -3.60
N ALA A 170 -0.33 -15.74 -4.30
CA ALA A 170 0.34 -15.77 -5.59
C ALA A 170 1.76 -16.35 -5.50
N VAL A 171 2.52 -16.01 -4.48
CA VAL A 171 3.88 -16.55 -4.25
C VAL A 171 3.86 -18.07 -3.98
N ILE A 172 2.88 -18.56 -3.22
CA ILE A 172 2.70 -20.00 -2.98
C ILE A 172 2.42 -20.74 -4.29
N LEU A 173 1.56 -20.16 -5.15
CA LEU A 173 1.21 -20.78 -6.43
C LEU A 173 2.33 -20.69 -7.48
N LEU A 174 3.04 -19.57 -7.54
CA LEU A 174 4.14 -19.35 -8.49
C LEU A 174 5.44 -20.03 -8.07
N GLY A 175 5.59 -20.33 -6.79
CA GLY A 175 6.80 -20.90 -6.22
C GLY A 175 7.93 -19.89 -6.01
N ALA A 176 9.10 -20.38 -5.66
CA ALA A 176 10.28 -19.58 -5.35
C ALA A 176 10.88 -18.90 -6.60
N ARG A 177 11.59 -17.80 -6.40
CA ARG A 177 12.39 -17.16 -7.46
C ARG A 177 13.36 -18.14 -8.08
N HIS A 178 13.45 -18.14 -9.41
CA HIS A 178 14.33 -19.06 -10.13
C HIS A 178 15.79 -19.02 -9.65
N GLY A 179 16.30 -20.18 -9.28
CA GLY A 179 17.68 -20.35 -8.80
C GLY A 179 17.91 -19.91 -7.34
N ARG A 180 16.86 -19.55 -6.58
CA ARG A 180 16.99 -19.17 -5.16
C ARG A 180 17.34 -20.37 -4.28
N TYR A 181 16.68 -21.48 -4.47
CA TYR A 181 16.90 -22.71 -3.71
C TYR A 181 17.45 -23.81 -4.62
N LYS A 182 18.52 -24.48 -4.20
CA LYS A 182 19.14 -25.57 -4.94
C LYS A 182 18.61 -26.92 -4.47
N ASN A 183 18.75 -27.94 -5.31
CA ASN A 183 18.30 -29.30 -5.00
C ASN A 183 19.02 -29.89 -3.77
N ASP A 184 20.24 -29.43 -3.46
CA ASP A 184 21.02 -29.81 -2.28
C ASP A 184 20.60 -29.05 -1.00
N GLY A 185 19.55 -28.26 -1.06
CA GLY A 185 19.01 -27.47 0.06
C GLY A 185 19.71 -26.14 0.31
N ARG A 186 20.78 -25.81 -0.42
CA ARG A 186 21.47 -24.52 -0.29
C ARG A 186 20.62 -23.36 -0.80
N ILE A 187 20.69 -22.23 -0.08
CA ILE A 187 20.03 -20.98 -0.47
C ILE A 187 21.07 -20.12 -1.21
N THR A 188 20.77 -19.78 -2.46
CA THR A 188 21.62 -18.88 -3.25
C THR A 188 21.30 -17.44 -2.87
N ALA A 189 22.31 -16.63 -2.57
CA ALA A 189 22.12 -15.21 -2.32
C ALA A 189 21.60 -14.50 -3.59
N HIS A 190 20.53 -13.72 -3.42
CA HIS A 190 20.01 -12.79 -4.41
C HIS A 190 20.01 -11.38 -3.78
N PRO A 191 21.21 -10.75 -3.66
CA PRO A 191 21.31 -9.44 -3.06
C PRO A 191 20.55 -8.40 -3.90
N PRO A 192 20.07 -7.31 -3.29
CA PRO A 192 19.55 -6.16 -4.02
C PRO A 192 20.54 -5.68 -5.08
N SER A 193 20.04 -5.40 -6.28
CA SER A 193 20.91 -4.97 -7.39
C SER A 193 21.41 -3.53 -7.23
N SER A 194 20.68 -2.71 -6.48
CA SER A 194 21.06 -1.30 -6.25
C SER A 194 20.48 -0.78 -4.93
N ILE A 195 21.30 -0.71 -3.91
CA ILE A 195 20.92 -0.10 -2.63
C ILE A 195 20.53 1.39 -2.77
N PRO A 196 21.24 2.23 -3.57
CA PRO A 196 20.82 3.61 -3.77
C PRO A 196 19.40 3.76 -4.32
N PHE A 197 18.98 2.95 -5.29
CA PHE A 197 17.61 3.00 -5.83
C PHE A 197 16.59 2.43 -4.85
N LEU A 198 16.94 1.38 -4.12
CA LEU A 198 16.11 0.85 -3.03
C LEU A 198 15.86 1.92 -1.97
N ALA A 199 16.91 2.63 -1.55
CA ALA A 199 16.83 3.74 -0.60
C ALA A 199 15.99 4.90 -1.13
N LEU A 200 16.18 5.29 -2.39
CA LEU A 200 15.38 6.34 -3.04
C LEU A 200 13.90 5.96 -3.05
N GLY A 201 13.57 4.72 -3.45
CA GLY A 201 12.20 4.21 -3.43
C GLY A 201 11.58 4.26 -2.04
N SER A 202 12.32 3.83 -1.02
CA SER A 202 11.89 3.90 0.38
C SER A 202 11.59 5.34 0.80
N TRP A 203 12.46 6.31 0.51
CA TRP A 203 12.25 7.71 0.86
C TRP A 203 11.02 8.32 0.16
N ILE A 204 10.82 8.03 -1.11
CA ILE A 204 9.63 8.50 -1.85
C ILE A 204 8.36 7.91 -1.21
N LEU A 205 8.37 6.61 -0.86
CA LEU A 205 7.27 5.97 -0.14
C LEU A 205 7.02 6.63 1.22
N ILE A 206 8.04 6.87 2.02
CA ILE A 206 7.94 7.53 3.32
C ILE A 206 7.25 8.89 3.19
N VAL A 207 7.70 9.74 2.27
CA VAL A 207 7.11 11.07 2.06
C VAL A 207 5.65 10.95 1.59
N GLY A 208 5.40 10.09 0.61
CA GLY A 208 4.04 9.87 0.10
C GLY A 208 3.07 9.33 1.14
N TRP A 209 3.57 8.60 2.13
CA TRP A 209 2.74 8.04 3.20
C TRP A 209 2.07 9.09 4.09
N PHE A 210 2.62 10.29 4.19
CA PHE A 210 1.94 11.38 4.86
C PHE A 210 0.70 11.84 4.07
N GLY A 211 0.74 11.77 2.75
CA GLY A 211 -0.46 11.92 1.92
C GLY A 211 -1.45 10.77 2.13
N PHE A 212 -0.95 9.56 2.25
CA PHE A 212 -1.75 8.37 2.49
C PHE A 212 -2.48 8.42 3.85
N ASN A 213 -1.76 8.61 4.95
CA ASN A 213 -2.34 8.58 6.29
C ASN A 213 -3.05 9.90 6.65
N VAL A 214 -2.36 11.05 6.58
CA VAL A 214 -2.91 12.31 7.08
C VAL A 214 -4.13 12.74 6.28
N MET A 215 -4.08 12.57 4.95
CA MET A 215 -5.15 13.01 4.08
C MET A 215 -6.30 12.00 3.94
N SER A 216 -6.22 10.85 4.61
CA SER A 216 -7.36 9.92 4.76
C SER A 216 -8.54 10.53 5.52
N ALA A 217 -8.34 11.59 6.30
CA ALA A 217 -9.43 12.38 6.86
C ALA A 217 -10.28 13.07 5.79
N GLN A 218 -9.83 13.17 4.53
CA GLN A 218 -10.45 13.81 3.37
C GLN A 218 -10.78 15.30 3.58
N ARG A 219 -10.34 15.87 4.69
CA ARG A 219 -10.45 17.30 5.04
C ARG A 219 -9.36 17.63 6.07
N LEU A 220 -8.98 18.90 6.16
CA LEU A 220 -8.10 19.35 7.23
C LEU A 220 -8.90 19.40 8.54
N ASP A 221 -8.57 18.53 9.46
CA ASP A 221 -9.31 18.32 10.70
C ASP A 221 -8.39 18.39 11.93
N ALA A 222 -9.00 18.43 13.12
CA ALA A 222 -8.30 18.41 14.41
C ALA A 222 -7.40 17.17 14.61
N ILE A 223 -7.75 16.04 13.98
CA ILE A 223 -6.94 14.80 14.03
C ILE A 223 -5.71 14.85 13.13
N SER A 224 -5.62 15.75 12.14
CA SER A 224 -4.55 15.74 11.14
C SER A 224 -3.15 15.81 11.78
N GLY A 225 -2.99 16.63 12.82
CA GLY A 225 -1.74 16.72 13.58
C GLY A 225 -1.41 15.42 14.31
N LEU A 226 -2.40 14.77 14.92
CA LEU A 226 -2.23 13.48 15.62
C LEU A 226 -1.82 12.39 14.63
N VAL A 227 -2.50 12.28 13.49
CA VAL A 227 -2.19 11.31 12.43
C VAL A 227 -0.78 11.50 11.90
N ALA A 228 -0.37 12.75 11.67
CA ALA A 228 0.99 13.06 11.20
C ALA A 228 2.06 12.61 12.20
N ILE A 229 1.91 12.94 13.48
CA ILE A 229 2.86 12.53 14.52
C ILE A 229 2.84 11.02 14.73
N ASN A 230 1.68 10.37 14.74
CA ASN A 230 1.57 8.92 14.88
C ASN A 230 2.25 8.18 13.71
N SER A 231 2.07 8.68 12.49
CA SER A 231 2.77 8.15 11.31
C SER A 231 4.29 8.28 11.45
N LEU A 232 4.77 9.46 11.88
CA LEU A 232 6.20 9.72 12.11
C LEU A 232 6.76 8.80 13.20
N MET A 233 6.09 8.66 14.33
CA MET A 233 6.56 7.85 15.46
C MET A 233 6.61 6.37 15.10
N ALA A 234 5.60 5.85 14.41
CA ALA A 234 5.60 4.46 13.94
C ALA A 234 6.69 4.20 12.89
N MET A 235 6.89 5.14 11.97
CA MET A 235 7.97 5.10 10.98
C MET A 235 9.35 5.00 11.65
N VAL A 236 9.62 5.87 12.62
CA VAL A 236 10.90 5.90 13.35
C VAL A 236 11.08 4.63 14.18
N GLY A 237 10.05 4.18 14.88
CA GLY A 237 10.05 2.92 15.64
C GLY A 237 10.38 1.72 14.75
N GLY A 238 9.73 1.62 13.59
CA GLY A 238 9.97 0.56 12.61
C GLY A 238 11.39 0.58 12.05
N THR A 239 11.92 1.78 11.76
CA THR A 239 13.28 1.97 11.27
C THR A 239 14.33 1.45 12.26
N ILE A 240 14.25 1.91 13.52
CA ILE A 240 15.22 1.53 14.57
C ILE A 240 15.14 0.03 14.85
N ALA A 241 13.92 -0.49 14.98
CA ALA A 241 13.70 -1.90 15.27
C ALA A 241 14.20 -2.82 14.14
N ALA A 242 13.93 -2.47 12.88
CA ALA A 242 14.40 -3.22 11.73
C ALA A 242 15.92 -3.15 11.57
N LYS A 243 16.54 -2.00 11.85
CA LYS A 243 18.00 -1.83 11.88
C LYS A 243 18.65 -2.81 12.88
N ILE A 244 18.14 -2.82 14.11
CA ILE A 244 18.69 -3.69 15.18
C ILE A 244 18.42 -5.17 14.89
N ALA A 245 17.17 -5.54 14.61
CA ALA A 245 16.77 -6.92 14.35
C ALA A 245 17.41 -7.49 13.07
N GLY A 246 17.61 -6.65 12.06
CA GLY A 246 18.23 -6.97 10.77
C GLY A 246 19.74 -6.88 10.73
N LYS A 247 20.39 -6.55 11.86
CA LYS A 247 21.85 -6.46 11.98
C LYS A 247 22.47 -5.53 10.93
N ASP A 248 21.92 -4.34 10.82
CA ASP A 248 22.35 -3.28 9.89
C ASP A 248 22.26 -3.63 8.39
N ASP A 249 21.53 -4.70 8.02
CA ASP A 249 21.26 -5.00 6.62
C ASP A 249 20.48 -3.84 5.97
N PRO A 250 20.98 -3.25 4.87
CA PRO A 250 20.35 -2.08 4.25
C PRO A 250 18.95 -2.37 3.69
N GLY A 251 18.66 -3.60 3.27
CA GLY A 251 17.34 -4.00 2.84
C GLY A 251 16.33 -3.92 3.97
N PHE A 252 16.68 -4.42 5.16
CA PHE A 252 15.83 -4.30 6.35
C PHE A 252 15.74 -2.86 6.83
N LEU A 253 16.85 -2.12 6.85
CA LEU A 253 16.87 -0.73 7.28
C LEU A 253 15.88 0.12 6.46
N HIS A 254 15.91 0.01 5.15
CA HIS A 254 15.05 0.84 4.27
C HIS A 254 13.60 0.36 4.16
N ASN A 255 13.30 -0.88 4.51
CA ASN A 255 11.90 -1.37 4.58
C ASN A 255 11.29 -1.27 5.99
N GLY A 256 12.11 -1.06 7.02
CA GLY A 256 11.67 -0.88 8.40
C GLY A 256 10.67 0.27 8.62
N PRO A 257 10.93 1.49 8.10
CA PRO A 257 9.98 2.59 8.17
C PRO A 257 8.63 2.25 7.52
N LEU A 258 8.65 1.54 6.40
CA LEU A 258 7.44 1.13 5.69
C LEU A 258 6.61 0.14 6.51
N ALA A 259 7.26 -0.81 7.20
CA ALA A 259 6.57 -1.73 8.11
C ALA A 259 5.86 -0.99 9.25
N GLY A 260 6.51 0.02 9.84
CA GLY A 260 5.92 0.87 10.87
C GLY A 260 4.71 1.66 10.35
N LEU A 261 4.84 2.26 9.17
CA LEU A 261 3.79 3.03 8.52
C LEU A 261 2.58 2.17 8.15
N VAL A 262 2.79 0.96 7.61
CA VAL A 262 1.71 -0.01 7.34
C VAL A 262 0.94 -0.34 8.61
N ALA A 263 1.64 -0.62 9.70
CA ALA A 263 1.00 -1.05 10.94
C ALA A 263 0.13 0.03 11.58
N ILE A 264 0.52 1.32 11.46
CA ILE A 264 -0.20 2.43 12.10
C ILE A 264 -1.36 2.97 11.25
N CYS A 265 -1.45 2.64 9.96
CA CYS A 265 -2.49 3.17 9.07
C CYS A 265 -3.91 3.00 9.63
N ALA A 266 -4.22 1.86 10.26
CA ALA A 266 -5.56 1.58 10.75
C ALA A 266 -5.98 2.45 11.94
N GLY A 267 -5.04 2.85 12.80
CA GLY A 267 -5.33 3.52 14.07
C GLY A 267 -4.57 4.82 14.28
N SER A 268 -4.03 5.41 13.21
CA SER A 268 -3.24 6.64 13.31
C SER A 268 -4.02 7.85 13.86
N ASP A 269 -5.34 7.81 13.77
CA ASP A 269 -6.28 8.83 14.24
C ASP A 269 -6.69 8.68 15.72
N VAL A 270 -6.47 7.52 16.34
CA VAL A 270 -6.96 7.22 17.71
C VAL A 270 -5.86 6.84 18.68
N VAL A 271 -4.68 6.44 18.22
CA VAL A 271 -3.59 5.97 19.08
C VAL A 271 -2.80 7.14 19.65
N HIS A 272 -2.31 7.00 20.89
CA HIS A 272 -1.37 7.96 21.47
C HIS A 272 0.01 7.85 20.78
N PRO A 273 0.78 8.95 20.59
CA PRO A 273 2.07 8.92 19.89
C PRO A 273 3.10 7.92 20.46
N LEU A 274 3.15 7.70 21.76
CA LEU A 274 3.98 6.65 22.35
C LEU A 274 3.50 5.25 21.95
N GLY A 275 2.18 5.04 21.87
CA GLY A 275 1.59 3.80 21.35
C GLY A 275 1.98 3.57 19.90
N ALA A 276 1.95 4.62 19.06
CA ALA A 276 2.37 4.56 17.68
C ALA A 276 3.86 4.16 17.53
N LEU A 277 4.73 4.70 18.41
CA LEU A 277 6.14 4.29 18.47
C LEU A 277 6.28 2.78 18.77
N PHE A 278 5.56 2.26 19.76
CA PHE A 278 5.59 0.84 20.12
C PHE A 278 5.01 -0.05 19.03
N ILE A 279 3.95 0.38 18.34
CA ILE A 279 3.41 -0.32 17.18
C ILE A 279 4.48 -0.40 16.08
N GLY A 280 5.16 0.71 15.78
CA GLY A 280 6.24 0.74 14.81
C GLY A 280 7.40 -0.19 15.17
N ILE A 281 7.86 -0.17 16.41
CA ILE A 281 8.92 -1.07 16.92
C ILE A 281 8.50 -2.54 16.72
N SER A 282 7.29 -2.87 17.13
CA SER A 282 6.75 -4.24 16.97
C SER A 282 6.70 -4.66 15.51
N ALA A 283 6.20 -3.78 14.65
CA ALA A 283 6.13 -4.02 13.20
C ALA A 283 7.51 -4.25 12.58
N GLY A 284 8.51 -3.45 12.94
CA GLY A 284 9.89 -3.61 12.46
C GLY A 284 10.51 -4.95 12.86
N ILE A 285 10.31 -5.40 14.10
CA ILE A 285 10.78 -6.70 14.58
C ILE A 285 10.06 -7.84 13.83
N ILE A 286 8.72 -7.78 13.76
CA ILE A 286 7.90 -8.79 13.09
C ILE A 286 8.30 -8.90 11.61
N PHE A 287 8.46 -7.78 10.92
CA PHE A 287 8.89 -7.75 9.53
C PHE A 287 10.19 -8.53 9.30
N VAL A 288 11.25 -8.23 10.06
CA VAL A 288 12.55 -8.90 9.91
C VAL A 288 12.45 -10.40 10.21
N ARG A 289 11.71 -10.76 11.26
CA ARG A 289 11.52 -12.16 11.69
C ARG A 289 10.72 -12.96 10.68
N LEU A 290 9.59 -12.43 10.22
CA LEU A 290 8.75 -13.11 9.23
C LEU A 290 9.46 -13.22 7.88
N PHE A 291 10.14 -12.16 7.42
CA PHE A 291 10.91 -12.20 6.19
C PHE A 291 11.98 -13.33 6.24
N THR A 292 12.72 -13.40 7.34
CA THR A 292 13.74 -14.43 7.53
C THR A 292 13.12 -15.83 7.62
N TYR A 293 11.98 -15.95 8.30
CA TYR A 293 11.26 -17.23 8.42
C TYR A 293 10.73 -17.72 7.08
N THR A 294 10.05 -16.85 6.31
CA THR A 294 9.49 -17.21 5.00
C THR A 294 10.59 -17.67 4.03
N GLN A 295 11.70 -16.96 3.99
CA GLN A 295 12.81 -17.33 3.12
C GLN A 295 13.55 -18.60 3.57
N ASN A 296 13.83 -18.74 4.86
CA ASN A 296 14.71 -19.81 5.33
C ASN A 296 13.95 -21.11 5.67
N LYS A 297 12.70 -21.02 6.13
CA LYS A 297 11.89 -22.17 6.56
C LYS A 297 10.85 -22.55 5.53
N LEU A 298 10.05 -21.59 5.06
CA LEU A 298 9.01 -21.90 4.08
C LEU A 298 9.56 -22.01 2.66
N LYS A 299 10.72 -21.42 2.38
CA LYS A 299 11.39 -21.44 1.07
C LYS A 299 10.51 -20.88 -0.05
N ILE A 300 9.84 -19.80 0.23
CA ILE A 300 8.99 -19.06 -0.71
C ILE A 300 9.48 -17.64 -0.93
#